data_a0990b76dc5aa5141a6dd84b61ffeff4
#
_entry.id   a0990b76dc5aa5141a6dd84b61ffeff4
#
_cell.length_a   1.000
_cell.length_b   1.000
_cell.length_c   1.000
_cell.angle_alpha   90.00
_cell.angle_beta   90.00
_cell.angle_gamma   90.00
#
_symmetry.space_group_name_H-M   'P 1'
#
loop_
_entity.id
_entity.type
_entity.pdbx_description
1 polymer ?
#
loop_
_entity_poly.entity_id
_entity_poly.type
_entity_poly.pdbx_seq_one_letter_code
_entity_poly.pdbx_strand_id
1 'polypeptide(L)'
;MYKIGDFSKIVGIPVRTLRFYAQYGVLEPSQIDNFTGYRYYSDENVIECELIKLLKSLDFTLEEIATYKNHLNNEILEKKEKEIEERIYLLSLKYKRLEILQQQSALKKIN
;
A
#
# COMPACT_ATOMS: atom_id res chain seq x y z
N MET A 1 -3.68 -17.86 -18.15
CA MET A 1 -4.00 -17.89 -16.70
C MET A 1 -2.84 -18.48 -15.92
N TYR A 2 -2.56 -17.92 -14.77
CA TYR A 2 -1.44 -18.33 -13.92
C TYR A 2 -1.97 -18.95 -12.63
N LYS A 3 -1.35 -20.02 -12.17
CA LYS A 3 -1.57 -20.53 -10.83
C LYS A 3 -0.95 -19.56 -9.82
N ILE A 4 -1.45 -19.57 -8.59
CA ILE A 4 -1.03 -18.61 -7.57
C ILE A 4 0.49 -18.57 -7.34
N GLY A 5 1.18 -19.72 -7.39
CA GLY A 5 2.64 -19.77 -7.23
C GLY A 5 3.38 -19.06 -8.36
N ASP A 6 2.95 -19.26 -9.59
CA ASP A 6 3.56 -18.61 -10.76
C ASP A 6 3.23 -17.11 -10.78
N PHE A 7 1.98 -16.78 -10.46
CA PHE A 7 1.54 -15.39 -10.38
C PHE A 7 2.34 -14.62 -9.31
N SER A 8 2.58 -15.24 -8.16
CA SER A 8 3.40 -14.68 -7.09
C SER A 8 4.78 -14.26 -7.59
N LYS A 9 5.41 -15.11 -8.41
CA LYS A 9 6.72 -14.82 -9.00
C LYS A 9 6.67 -13.66 -9.98
N ILE A 10 5.60 -13.60 -10.78
CA ILE A 10 5.43 -12.54 -11.79
C ILE A 10 5.27 -11.18 -11.13
N VAL A 11 4.41 -11.09 -10.13
CA VAL A 11 4.07 -9.79 -9.50
C VAL A 11 4.95 -9.45 -8.30
N GLY A 12 5.76 -10.39 -7.82
CA GLY A 12 6.63 -10.17 -6.67
C GLY A 12 5.89 -10.03 -5.35
N ILE A 13 4.73 -10.65 -5.23
CA ILE A 13 3.93 -10.66 -4.01
C ILE A 13 3.87 -12.09 -3.49
N PRO A 14 4.21 -12.35 -2.21
CA PRO A 14 4.16 -13.71 -1.66
C PRO A 14 2.77 -14.35 -1.77
N VAL A 15 2.74 -15.66 -1.96
CA VAL A 15 1.49 -16.43 -2.04
C VAL A 15 0.60 -16.17 -0.82
N ARG A 16 1.19 -16.12 0.37
CA ARG A 16 0.46 -15.81 1.61
C ARG A 16 -0.27 -14.48 1.50
N THR A 17 0.40 -13.47 0.97
CA THR A 17 -0.17 -12.13 0.81
C THR A 17 -1.27 -12.13 -0.25
N LEU A 18 -1.09 -12.87 -1.35
CA LEU A 18 -2.13 -13.00 -2.38
C LEU A 18 -3.39 -13.65 -1.83
N ARG A 19 -3.25 -14.67 -0.98
CA ARG A 19 -4.40 -15.31 -0.32
C ARG A 19 -5.10 -14.35 0.62
N PHE A 20 -4.33 -13.56 1.35
CA PHE A 20 -4.85 -12.51 2.23
C PHE A 20 -5.62 -11.45 1.41
N TYR A 21 -5.06 -11.02 0.29
CA TYR A 21 -5.71 -10.06 -0.60
C TYR A 21 -7.05 -10.57 -1.13
N ALA A 22 -7.11 -11.85 -1.48
CA ALA A 22 -8.37 -12.47 -1.94
C ALA A 22 -9.41 -12.48 -0.82
N GLN A 23 -8.99 -12.81 0.39
CA GLN A 23 -9.87 -12.86 1.56
C GLN A 23 -10.50 -11.50 1.87
N TYR A 24 -9.74 -10.42 1.73
CA TYR A 24 -10.18 -9.07 2.09
C TYR A 24 -10.62 -8.22 0.89
N GLY A 25 -10.79 -8.83 -0.26
CA GLY A 25 -11.31 -8.12 -1.44
C GLY A 25 -10.33 -7.12 -2.07
N VAL A 26 -9.05 -7.21 -1.74
CA VAL A 26 -8.01 -6.34 -2.31
C VAL A 26 -7.68 -6.77 -3.72
N LEU A 27 -7.53 -8.08 -3.94
CA LEU A 27 -7.28 -8.67 -5.26
C LEU A 27 -7.88 -10.06 -5.29
N GLU A 28 -8.81 -10.27 -6.21
CA GLU A 28 -9.45 -11.57 -6.38
C GLU A 28 -8.92 -12.27 -7.64
N PRO A 29 -8.72 -13.61 -7.59
CA PRO A 29 -8.34 -14.35 -8.78
C PRO A 29 -9.45 -14.25 -9.83
N SER A 30 -9.07 -14.29 -11.10
CA SER A 30 -10.02 -14.23 -12.21
C SER A 30 -10.88 -15.49 -12.31
N GLN A 31 -10.39 -16.61 -11.79
CA GLN A 31 -11.09 -17.88 -11.84
C GLN A 31 -10.70 -18.75 -10.65
N ILE A 32 -11.70 -19.49 -10.12
CA ILE A 32 -11.48 -20.50 -9.09
C ILE A 32 -12.04 -21.81 -9.65
N ASP A 33 -11.23 -22.88 -9.66
CA ASP A 33 -11.68 -24.19 -10.08
C ASP A 33 -12.65 -24.76 -9.05
N ASN A 34 -13.84 -25.15 -9.49
CA ASN A 34 -14.91 -25.63 -8.59
C ASN A 34 -14.60 -26.99 -7.94
N PHE A 35 -13.74 -27.78 -8.56
CA PHE A 35 -13.39 -29.11 -8.05
C PHE A 35 -12.18 -29.09 -7.13
N THR A 36 -11.14 -28.37 -7.51
CA THR A 36 -9.87 -28.35 -6.77
C THR A 36 -9.74 -27.17 -5.81
N GLY A 37 -10.53 -26.11 -6.01
CA GLY A 37 -10.40 -24.87 -5.29
C GLY A 37 -9.17 -24.06 -5.70
N TYR A 38 -8.44 -24.49 -6.74
CA TYR A 38 -7.25 -23.77 -7.21
C TYR A 38 -7.64 -22.41 -7.78
N ARG A 39 -6.82 -21.40 -7.47
CA ARG A 39 -7.00 -20.01 -7.91
C ARG A 39 -6.13 -19.74 -9.13
N TYR A 40 -6.74 -19.12 -10.13
CA TYR A 40 -6.06 -18.74 -11.37
C TYR A 40 -6.15 -17.23 -11.57
N TYR A 41 -5.01 -16.64 -11.91
CA TYR A 41 -4.86 -15.21 -12.10
C TYR A 41 -4.62 -14.90 -13.56
N SER A 42 -5.14 -13.77 -14.03
CA SER A 42 -5.04 -13.32 -15.43
C SER A 42 -4.01 -12.21 -15.56
N ASP A 43 -3.77 -11.80 -16.81
CA ASP A 43 -2.93 -10.63 -17.09
C ASP A 43 -3.57 -9.36 -16.54
N GLU A 44 -4.89 -9.25 -16.51
CA GLU A 44 -5.58 -8.14 -15.86
C GLU A 44 -5.27 -8.08 -14.36
N ASN A 45 -5.13 -9.24 -13.71
CA ASN A 45 -4.72 -9.29 -12.32
C ASN A 45 -3.29 -8.76 -12.13
N VAL A 46 -2.41 -8.93 -13.12
CA VAL A 46 -1.06 -8.33 -13.06
C VAL A 46 -1.17 -6.81 -13.03
N ILE A 47 -2.00 -6.24 -13.90
CA ILE A 47 -2.24 -4.79 -13.95
C ILE A 47 -2.84 -4.29 -12.64
N GLU A 48 -3.82 -5.01 -12.08
CA GLU A 48 -4.40 -4.68 -10.77
C GLU A 48 -3.32 -4.65 -9.69
N CYS A 49 -2.41 -5.62 -9.69
CA CYS A 49 -1.31 -5.66 -8.72
C CYS A 49 -0.42 -4.42 -8.80
N GLU A 50 -0.15 -3.93 -10.01
CA GLU A 50 0.66 -2.71 -10.17
C GLU A 50 -0.05 -1.51 -9.55
N LEU A 51 -1.37 -1.39 -9.74
CA LEU A 51 -2.16 -0.34 -9.11
C LEU A 51 -2.17 -0.48 -7.58
N ILE A 52 -2.36 -1.70 -7.07
CA ILE A 52 -2.35 -1.95 -5.63
C ILE A 52 -1.01 -1.54 -5.01
N LYS A 53 0.10 -1.89 -5.65
CA LYS A 53 1.44 -1.51 -5.18
C LYS A 53 1.59 0.01 -5.14
N LEU A 54 1.13 0.70 -6.19
CA LEU A 54 1.19 2.15 -6.24
C LEU A 54 0.38 2.78 -5.11
N LEU A 55 -0.86 2.34 -4.91
CA LEU A 55 -1.72 2.88 -3.86
C LEU A 55 -1.12 2.63 -2.47
N LYS A 56 -0.56 1.45 -2.23
CA LYS A 56 0.14 1.17 -0.97
C LYS A 56 1.31 2.11 -0.75
N SER A 57 2.07 2.41 -1.79
CA SER A 57 3.21 3.34 -1.70
C SER A 57 2.76 4.77 -1.38
N LEU A 58 1.51 5.10 -1.65
CA LEU A 58 0.90 6.40 -1.35
C LEU A 58 0.14 6.40 -0.02
N ASP A 59 0.38 5.39 0.82
CA ASP A 59 -0.23 5.25 2.15
C ASP A 59 -1.74 5.00 2.16
N PHE A 60 -2.28 4.44 1.08
CA PHE A 60 -3.62 3.88 1.14
C PHE A 60 -3.58 2.59 1.97
N THR A 61 -4.54 2.44 2.86
CA THR A 61 -4.71 1.20 3.63
C THR A 61 -5.27 0.11 2.73
N LEU A 62 -5.14 -1.15 3.13
CA LEU A 62 -5.72 -2.26 2.37
C LEU A 62 -7.24 -2.14 2.27
N GLU A 63 -7.89 -1.64 3.33
CA GLU A 63 -9.32 -1.39 3.33
C GLU A 63 -9.70 -0.33 2.29
N GLU A 64 -8.95 0.78 2.25
CA GLU A 64 -9.14 1.82 1.24
C GLU A 64 -8.94 1.29 -0.17
N ILE A 65 -7.91 0.49 -0.38
CA ILE A 65 -7.62 -0.11 -1.70
C ILE A 65 -8.77 -1.02 -2.13
N ALA A 66 -9.26 -1.88 -1.24
CA ALA A 66 -10.37 -2.77 -1.53
C ALA A 66 -11.63 -1.98 -1.92
N THR A 67 -11.86 -0.85 -1.26
CA THR A 67 -13.03 -0.01 -1.50
C THR A 67 -12.91 0.82 -2.78
N TYR A 68 -11.75 1.41 -3.04
CA TYR A 68 -11.62 2.49 -4.04
C TYR A 68 -10.90 2.10 -5.32
N LYS A 69 -10.17 0.99 -5.39
CA LYS A 69 -9.32 0.68 -6.56
C LYS A 69 -10.05 0.71 -7.91
N ASN A 70 -11.32 0.36 -7.91
CA ASN A 70 -12.14 0.34 -9.14
C ASN A 70 -12.91 1.64 -9.36
N HIS A 71 -12.84 2.59 -8.43
CA HIS A 71 -13.62 3.81 -8.43
C HIS A 71 -12.78 5.04 -8.06
N LEU A 72 -11.49 5.00 -8.35
CA LEU A 72 -10.61 6.13 -8.06
C LEU A 72 -11.10 7.37 -8.79
N ASN A 73 -11.16 8.49 -8.07
CA ASN A 73 -11.52 9.77 -8.62
C ASN A 73 -10.65 10.85 -7.96
N ASN A 74 -10.78 12.07 -8.49
CA ASN A 74 -9.95 13.17 -8.01
C ASN A 74 -10.20 13.53 -6.54
N GLU A 75 -11.44 13.40 -6.09
CA GLU A 75 -11.82 13.69 -4.70
C GLU A 75 -11.08 12.77 -3.71
N ILE A 76 -11.01 11.46 -4.03
CA ILE A 76 -10.30 10.48 -3.21
C ILE A 76 -8.80 10.81 -3.17
N LEU A 77 -8.23 11.15 -4.32
CA LEU A 77 -6.81 11.48 -4.44
C LEU A 77 -6.48 12.78 -3.69
N GLU A 78 -7.31 13.79 -3.78
CA GLU A 78 -7.15 15.06 -3.07
C GLU A 78 -7.22 14.87 -1.55
N LYS A 79 -8.10 14.00 -1.09
CA LYS A 79 -8.18 13.68 0.34
C LYS A 79 -6.88 13.06 0.84
N LYS A 80 -6.30 12.13 0.07
CA LYS A 80 -5.02 11.51 0.42
C LYS A 80 -3.88 12.54 0.39
N GLU A 81 -3.90 13.44 -0.56
CA GLU A 81 -2.93 14.52 -0.66
C GLU A 81 -2.94 15.40 0.59
N LYS A 82 -4.14 15.76 1.08
CA LYS A 82 -4.30 16.55 2.31
C LYS A 82 -3.78 15.80 3.54
N GLU A 83 -4.03 14.51 3.63
CA GLU A 83 -3.50 13.67 4.72
C GLU A 83 -1.97 13.69 4.73
N ILE A 84 -1.35 13.63 3.55
CA ILE A 84 0.11 13.69 3.42
C ILE A 84 0.63 15.08 3.79
N GLU A 85 -0.04 16.15 3.37
CA GLU A 85 0.32 17.52 3.75
C GLU A 85 0.33 17.70 5.27
N GLU A 86 -0.67 17.17 5.97
CA GLU A 86 -0.72 17.20 7.43
C GLU A 86 0.46 16.45 8.04
N ARG A 87 0.82 15.29 7.49
CA ARG A 87 1.97 14.52 7.97
C ARG A 87 3.27 15.26 7.77
N ILE A 88 3.45 15.94 6.64
CA ILE A 88 4.61 16.78 6.36
C ILE A 88 4.71 17.89 7.42
N TYR A 89 3.60 18.55 7.71
CA TYR A 89 3.55 19.59 8.72
C TYR A 89 3.94 19.06 10.11
N LEU A 90 3.35 17.96 10.54
CA LEU A 90 3.65 17.37 11.84
C LEU A 90 5.10 16.90 11.94
N LEU A 91 5.64 16.33 10.86
CA LEU A 91 7.04 15.93 10.82
C LEU A 91 7.97 17.14 10.90
N SER A 92 7.61 18.26 10.26
CA SER A 92 8.40 19.49 10.31
C SER A 92 8.49 20.05 11.74
N LEU A 93 7.41 19.93 12.52
CA LEU A 93 7.41 20.32 13.93
C LEU A 93 8.34 19.46 14.76
N LYS A 94 8.30 18.15 14.55
CA LYS A 94 9.18 17.19 15.23
C LYS A 94 10.64 17.46 14.88
N TYR A 95 10.91 17.73 13.62
CA TYR A 95 12.24 18.05 13.14
C TYR A 95 12.81 19.27 13.86
N LYS A 96 12.03 20.35 13.96
CA LYS A 96 12.43 21.56 14.69
C LYS A 96 12.72 21.31 16.16
N ARG A 97 11.90 20.50 16.81
CA ARG A 97 12.12 20.14 18.22
C ARG A 97 13.44 19.39 18.41
N LEU A 98 13.77 18.50 17.47
CA LEU A 98 15.06 17.79 17.51
C LEU A 98 16.22 18.76 17.32
N GLU A 99 16.12 19.70 16.40
CA GLU A 99 17.14 20.73 16.21
C GLU A 99 17.38 21.53 17.48
N ILE A 100 16.31 21.94 18.16
CA ILE A 100 16.40 22.69 19.42
C ILE A 100 17.11 21.87 20.49
N LEU A 101 16.74 20.58 20.63
CA LEU A 101 17.38 19.69 21.60
C LEU A 101 18.86 19.48 21.29
N GLN A 102 19.23 19.36 20.03
CA GLN A 102 20.62 19.23 19.61
C GLN A 102 21.43 20.49 19.97
N GLN A 103 20.88 21.67 19.75
CA GLN A 103 21.49 22.92 20.11
C GLN A 103 21.72 23.03 21.62
N GLN A 104 20.71 22.66 22.42
CA GLN A 104 20.83 22.68 23.88
C GLN A 104 21.85 21.64 24.34
N SER A 105 21.91 20.48 23.74
CA SER A 105 22.91 19.47 24.06
C SER A 105 24.32 19.92 23.73
N ALA A 106 24.49 20.59 22.59
CA ALA A 106 25.78 21.17 22.20
C ALA A 106 26.23 22.24 23.17
N LEU A 107 25.34 23.12 23.60
CA LEU A 107 25.62 24.15 24.60
C LEU A 107 26.05 23.56 25.94
N LYS A 108 25.38 22.48 26.38
CA LYS A 108 25.74 21.78 27.62
C LYS A 108 27.11 21.14 27.53
N LYS A 109 27.54 20.66 26.36
CA LYS A 109 28.87 20.08 26.17
C LYS A 109 29.99 21.13 26.22
N ILE A 110 29.67 22.34 25.85
CA ILE A 110 30.63 23.45 25.88
C ILE A 110 30.85 23.94 27.32
N ASN A 111 29.81 23.88 28.13
CA ASN A 111 29.86 24.25 29.53
C ASN A 111 30.33 23.11 30.41
#